data_f70e37396f33975a95e7bc237ea58737
#
_entry.id   f70e37396f33975a95e7bc237ea58737
#
_cell.length_a   1.000
_cell.length_b   1.000
_cell.length_c   1.000
_cell.angle_alpha   90.00
_cell.angle_beta   90.00
_cell.angle_gamma   90.00
#
_symmetry.space_group_name_H-M   'P 1'
#
loop_
_entity.id
_entity.type
_entity.pdbx_description
1 polymer ?
#
loop_
_entity_poly.entity_id
_entity_poly.type
_entity_poly.pdbx_seq_one_letter_code
_entity_poly.pdbx_strand_id
1 'polypeptide(L)'
;MGCRRMLGAWDRAAIMAGVNVGLSQTRIAHLIGRSPSVVCREIARHTGPDGQYRAEEAGKAAQAARRRPKKRLLDCDEVLRRRVIADLSQGHTPRQISAPPAHGGMWHTALHGYFPRCSGPYDQP
;
A
#
# COMPACT_ATOMS: atom_id res chain seq x y z
N MET A 1 16.75 9.42 -1.10
CA MET A 1 15.38 8.90 -1.19
C MET A 1 14.89 8.54 0.21
N GLY A 2 14.01 9.33 0.77
CA GLY A 2 13.50 9.10 2.11
C GLY A 2 12.69 7.81 2.15
N CYS A 3 13.17 6.83 2.88
CA CYS A 3 12.37 5.67 3.26
C CYS A 3 11.08 6.19 3.93
N ARG A 4 9.91 5.83 3.40
CA ARG A 4 8.62 6.20 4.01
C ARG A 4 8.52 5.52 5.37
N ARG A 5 9.04 6.20 6.37
CA ARG A 5 8.97 5.72 7.75
C ARG A 5 7.51 5.62 8.17
N MET A 6 7.05 4.43 8.46
CA MET A 6 5.68 4.17 8.89
C MET A 6 5.45 4.72 10.30
N LEU A 7 4.19 5.04 10.62
CA LEU A 7 3.83 5.44 11.97
C LEU A 7 4.04 4.27 12.94
N GLY A 8 4.83 4.51 13.96
CA GLY A 8 5.07 3.57 15.04
C GLY A 8 4.04 3.67 16.17
N ALA A 9 4.18 2.82 17.19
CA ALA A 9 3.34 2.86 18.38
C ALA A 9 3.50 4.21 19.13
N TRP A 10 4.71 4.74 19.19
CA TRP A 10 5.02 6.06 19.77
C TRP A 10 4.30 7.19 19.05
N ASP A 11 4.39 7.22 17.73
CA ASP A 11 3.75 8.25 16.92
C ASP A 11 2.22 8.24 17.17
N ARG A 12 1.61 7.06 17.24
CA ARG A 12 0.17 6.89 17.52
C ARG A 12 -0.21 7.29 18.93
N ALA A 13 0.59 6.96 19.91
CA ALA A 13 0.37 7.39 21.29
C ALA A 13 0.43 8.92 21.41
N ALA A 14 1.38 9.56 20.74
CA ALA A 14 1.50 11.01 20.70
C ALA A 14 0.30 11.67 19.99
N ILE A 15 -0.20 11.07 18.89
CA ILE A 15 -1.43 11.53 18.20
C ILE A 15 -2.63 11.45 19.16
N MET A 16 -2.81 10.33 19.84
CA MET A 16 -3.91 10.14 20.79
C MET A 16 -3.85 11.17 21.92
N ALA A 17 -2.68 11.35 22.52
CA ALA A 17 -2.49 12.32 23.58
C ALA A 17 -2.79 13.76 23.09
N GLY A 18 -2.30 14.12 21.90
CA GLY A 18 -2.53 15.42 21.30
C GLY A 18 -4.02 15.68 21.00
N VAL A 19 -4.72 14.68 20.47
CA VAL A 19 -6.17 14.78 20.22
C VAL A 19 -6.95 14.95 21.52
N ASN A 20 -6.61 14.20 22.57
CA ASN A 20 -7.29 14.29 23.87
C ASN A 20 -7.09 15.65 24.55
N VAL A 21 -5.94 16.29 24.34
CA VAL A 21 -5.66 17.64 24.86
C VAL A 21 -6.24 18.73 23.96
N GLY A 22 -6.78 18.40 22.79
CA GLY A 22 -7.37 19.35 21.85
C GLY A 22 -6.35 20.10 20.99
N LEU A 23 -5.16 19.53 20.77
CA LEU A 23 -4.16 20.11 19.88
C LEU A 23 -4.59 20.01 18.41
N SER A 24 -4.22 21.01 17.62
CA SER A 24 -4.45 20.96 16.18
C SER A 24 -3.59 19.86 15.53
N GLN A 25 -4.09 19.28 14.45
CA GLN A 25 -3.39 18.21 13.71
C GLN A 25 -2.00 18.67 13.21
N THR A 26 -1.87 19.94 12.84
CA THR A 26 -0.60 20.57 12.45
C THR A 26 0.40 20.58 13.61
N ARG A 27 -0.07 20.91 14.81
CA ARG A 27 0.76 20.94 16.02
C ARG A 27 1.23 19.53 16.39
N ILE A 28 0.31 18.56 16.35
CA ILE A 28 0.63 17.14 16.58
C ILE A 28 1.67 16.65 15.57
N ALA A 29 1.48 16.97 14.30
CA ALA A 29 2.41 16.58 13.23
C ALA A 29 3.83 17.15 13.48
N HIS A 30 3.90 18.38 13.94
CA HIS A 30 5.17 19.02 14.27
C HIS A 30 5.88 18.32 15.44
N LEU A 31 5.13 17.95 16.48
CA LEU A 31 5.66 17.24 17.64
C LEU A 31 6.26 15.87 17.29
N ILE A 32 5.63 15.14 16.39
CA ILE A 32 6.11 13.80 15.97
C ILE A 32 7.05 13.85 14.75
N GLY A 33 7.36 15.04 14.22
CA GLY A 33 8.22 15.20 13.05
C GLY A 33 7.63 14.60 11.76
N ARG A 34 6.31 14.75 11.55
CA ARG A 34 5.56 14.23 10.40
C ARG A 34 4.81 15.34 9.68
N SER A 35 4.39 15.05 8.44
CA SER A 35 3.53 15.99 7.73
C SER A 35 2.10 15.98 8.32
N PRO A 36 1.42 17.14 8.34
CA PRO A 36 0.03 17.22 8.81
C PRO A 36 -0.92 16.28 8.07
N SER A 37 -0.69 16.05 6.78
CA SER A 37 -1.49 15.13 5.96
C SER A 37 -1.41 13.67 6.41
N VAL A 38 -0.29 13.25 7.00
CA VAL A 38 -0.13 11.90 7.57
C VAL A 38 -0.99 11.77 8.82
N VAL A 39 -0.96 12.75 9.72
CA VAL A 39 -1.76 12.78 10.95
C VAL A 39 -3.24 12.83 10.62
N CYS A 40 -3.65 13.69 9.69
CA CYS A 40 -5.03 13.79 9.24
C CYS A 40 -5.57 12.45 8.72
N ARG A 41 -4.82 11.78 7.85
CA ARG A 41 -5.21 10.46 7.30
C ARG A 41 -5.24 9.37 8.35
N GLU A 42 -4.31 9.37 9.29
CA GLU A 42 -4.29 8.40 10.38
C GLU A 42 -5.52 8.56 11.29
N ILE A 43 -5.84 9.78 11.68
CA ILE A 43 -7.02 10.09 12.49
C ILE A 43 -8.29 9.72 11.72
N ALA A 44 -8.44 10.14 10.46
CA ALA A 44 -9.62 9.85 9.65
C ALA A 44 -9.86 8.35 9.46
N ARG A 45 -8.80 7.54 9.35
CA ARG A 45 -8.92 6.08 9.15
C ARG A 45 -9.24 5.30 10.42
N HIS A 46 -8.81 5.80 11.56
CA HIS A 46 -8.82 5.05 12.82
C HIS A 46 -9.60 5.72 13.92
N THR A 47 -10.39 6.75 13.60
CA THR A 47 -11.38 7.28 14.52
C THR A 47 -12.58 6.34 14.56
N GLY A 48 -12.94 5.87 15.74
CA GLY A 48 -14.10 5.01 15.94
C GLY A 48 -15.42 5.75 15.74
N PRO A 49 -16.55 5.04 15.78
CA PRO A 49 -17.89 5.63 15.71
C PRO A 49 -18.16 6.64 16.84
N ASP A 50 -17.43 6.51 17.94
CA ASP A 50 -17.50 7.42 19.11
C ASP A 50 -16.77 8.75 18.85
N GLY A 51 -16.16 8.96 17.68
CA GLY A 51 -15.34 10.12 17.37
C GLY A 51 -13.99 10.15 18.08
N GLN A 52 -13.61 9.08 18.78
CA GLN A 52 -12.35 8.99 19.52
C GLN A 52 -11.29 8.22 18.72
N TYR A 53 -10.08 8.75 18.70
CA TYR A 53 -8.91 8.08 18.13
C TYR A 53 -8.23 7.24 19.22
N ARG A 54 -8.11 5.93 18.98
CA ARG A 54 -7.44 4.96 19.88
C ARG A 54 -6.17 4.42 19.24
N ALA A 55 -5.03 4.76 19.81
CA ALA A 55 -3.71 4.40 19.29
C ALA A 55 -3.50 2.89 19.19
N GLU A 56 -4.00 2.13 20.13
CA GLU A 56 -3.88 0.66 20.18
C GLU A 56 -4.67 0.00 19.05
N GLU A 57 -5.92 0.39 18.85
CA GLU A 57 -6.78 -0.12 17.78
C GLU A 57 -6.21 0.24 16.40
N ALA A 58 -5.73 1.47 16.24
CA ALA A 58 -5.04 1.92 15.04
C ALA A 58 -3.79 1.08 14.76
N GLY A 59 -3.03 0.72 15.80
CA GLY A 59 -1.88 -0.16 15.70
C GLY A 59 -2.23 -1.57 15.24
N LYS A 60 -3.26 -2.18 15.85
CA LYS A 60 -3.78 -3.51 15.48
C LYS A 60 -4.29 -3.53 14.03
N ALA A 61 -5.06 -2.53 13.65
CA ALA A 61 -5.58 -2.39 12.29
C ALA A 61 -4.46 -2.24 11.25
N ALA A 62 -3.44 -1.45 11.54
CA ALA A 62 -2.27 -1.30 10.68
C ALA A 62 -1.47 -2.60 10.54
N GLN A 63 -1.31 -3.38 11.61
CA GLN A 63 -0.68 -4.70 11.55
C GLN A 63 -1.51 -5.69 10.73
N ALA A 64 -2.82 -5.74 10.93
CA ALA A 64 -3.72 -6.59 10.16
C ALA A 64 -3.66 -6.26 8.66
N ALA A 65 -3.65 -4.97 8.31
CA ALA A 65 -3.52 -4.52 6.93
C ALA A 65 -2.19 -4.96 6.28
N ARG A 66 -1.10 -5.01 7.04
CA ARG A 66 0.20 -5.51 6.54
C ARG A 66 0.20 -7.01 6.30
N ARG A 67 -0.51 -7.77 7.13
CA ARG A 67 -0.62 -9.24 7.01
C ARG A 67 -1.56 -9.68 5.90
N ARG A 68 -2.34 -8.75 5.33
CA ARG A 68 -3.27 -9.07 4.25
C ARG A 68 -2.49 -9.66 3.07
N PRO A 69 -2.76 -10.92 2.68
CA PRO A 69 -2.08 -11.54 1.55
C PRO A 69 -2.46 -10.78 0.27
N LYS A 70 -1.44 -10.27 -0.41
CA LYS A 70 -1.62 -9.72 -1.76
C LYS A 70 -1.65 -10.88 -2.74
N LYS A 71 -2.68 -10.98 -3.54
CA LYS A 71 -2.72 -11.95 -4.64
C LYS A 71 -1.53 -11.68 -5.56
N ARG A 72 -0.76 -12.71 -5.84
CA ARG A 72 0.36 -12.62 -6.77
C ARG A 72 -0.20 -12.48 -8.17
N LEU A 73 0.45 -11.65 -8.99
CA LEU A 73 0.02 -11.43 -10.38
C LEU A 73 -0.07 -12.74 -11.18
N LEU A 74 0.88 -13.64 -10.97
CA LEU A 74 0.91 -14.96 -11.60
C LEU A 74 -0.21 -15.91 -11.15
N ASP A 75 -0.81 -15.67 -9.98
CA ASP A 75 -1.95 -16.46 -9.50
C ASP A 75 -3.27 -15.96 -10.08
N CYS A 76 -3.29 -14.69 -10.53
CA CYS A 76 -4.48 -14.04 -11.09
C CYS A 76 -4.57 -14.17 -12.61
N ASP A 77 -3.44 -14.31 -13.29
CA ASP A 77 -3.34 -14.34 -14.74
C ASP A 77 -2.70 -15.65 -15.22
N GLU A 78 -3.56 -16.57 -15.65
CA GLU A 78 -3.14 -17.89 -16.15
C GLU A 78 -2.33 -17.78 -17.45
N VAL A 79 -2.62 -16.81 -18.31
CA VAL A 79 -1.90 -16.61 -19.56
C VAL A 79 -0.46 -16.16 -19.28
N LEU A 80 -0.32 -15.19 -18.38
CA LEU A 80 0.98 -14.72 -17.95
C LEU A 80 1.77 -15.83 -17.25
N ARG A 81 1.11 -16.62 -16.41
CA ARG A 81 1.72 -17.74 -15.71
C ARG A 81 2.29 -18.80 -16.69
N ARG A 82 1.49 -19.24 -17.68
CA ARG A 82 1.94 -20.19 -18.71
C ARG A 82 3.13 -19.65 -19.49
N ARG A 83 3.09 -18.38 -19.84
CA ARG A 83 4.18 -17.70 -20.54
C ARG A 83 5.48 -17.73 -19.75
N VAL A 84 5.41 -17.30 -18.49
CA VAL A 84 6.58 -17.28 -17.60
C VAL A 84 7.14 -18.69 -17.39
N ILE A 85 6.28 -19.70 -17.24
CA ILE A 85 6.71 -21.10 -17.11
C ILE A 85 7.42 -21.58 -18.39
N ALA A 86 6.88 -21.26 -19.56
CA ALA A 86 7.48 -21.60 -20.83
C ALA A 86 8.87 -20.96 -21.02
N ASP A 87 8.99 -19.69 -20.71
CA ASP A 87 10.25 -18.97 -20.80
C ASP A 87 11.31 -19.51 -19.81
N LEU A 88 10.89 -19.85 -18.59
CA LEU A 88 11.77 -20.51 -17.60
C LEU A 88 12.22 -21.91 -18.07
N SER A 89 11.33 -22.66 -18.72
CA SER A 89 11.65 -24.00 -19.27
C SER A 89 12.69 -23.92 -20.39
N GLN A 90 12.73 -22.80 -21.10
CA GLN A 90 13.75 -22.54 -22.13
C GLN A 90 15.08 -22.03 -21.55
N GLY A 91 15.18 -21.90 -20.23
CA GLY A 91 16.39 -21.47 -19.54
C GLY A 91 16.57 -19.95 -19.47
N HIS A 92 15.52 -19.16 -19.77
CA HIS A 92 15.55 -17.71 -19.58
C HIS A 92 15.60 -17.36 -18.10
N THR A 93 16.44 -16.39 -17.75
CA THR A 93 16.50 -15.88 -16.37
C THR A 93 15.29 -14.98 -16.06
N PRO A 94 14.86 -14.88 -14.80
CA PRO A 94 13.75 -13.97 -14.41
C PRO A 94 13.95 -12.53 -14.88
N ARG A 95 15.20 -12.07 -14.92
CA ARG A 95 15.56 -10.73 -15.41
C ARG A 95 15.30 -10.58 -16.91
N GLN A 96 15.61 -11.61 -17.71
CA GLN A 96 15.34 -11.61 -19.15
C GLN A 96 13.85 -11.66 -19.45
N ILE A 97 13.06 -12.41 -18.65
CA ILE A 97 11.60 -12.50 -18.80
C ILE A 97 10.93 -11.15 -18.46
N SER A 98 11.45 -10.44 -17.45
CA SER A 98 10.90 -9.14 -17.03
C SER A 98 11.39 -7.95 -17.85
N ALA A 99 12.48 -8.13 -18.64
CA ALA A 99 13.00 -7.08 -19.50
C ALA A 99 12.09 -6.85 -20.71
N PRO A 100 11.84 -5.59 -21.13
CA PRO A 100 11.17 -5.34 -22.39
C PRO A 100 12.07 -5.88 -23.53
N PRO A 101 11.47 -6.49 -24.58
CA PRO A 101 12.24 -7.01 -25.71
C PRO A 101 13.04 -5.87 -26.36
N ALA A 102 14.32 -6.12 -26.62
CA ALA A 102 15.27 -5.14 -27.15
C ALA A 102 14.92 -4.63 -28.57
N HIS A 103 14.00 -5.28 -29.24
CA HIS A 103 13.49 -4.88 -30.55
C HIS A 103 11.98 -4.78 -30.47
N GLY A 104 11.45 -3.61 -30.84
CA GLY A 104 10.05 -3.17 -30.78
C GLY A 104 9.00 -4.15 -31.31
N GLY A 105 9.00 -5.37 -30.83
CA GLY A 105 7.97 -6.37 -31.05
C GLY A 105 6.79 -6.11 -30.14
N MET A 106 5.65 -6.03 -30.72
CA MET A 106 4.23 -6.14 -30.34
C MET A 106 3.79 -6.29 -28.86
N TRP A 107 4.74 -6.21 -27.89
CA TRP A 107 4.48 -6.39 -26.46
C TRP A 107 4.05 -5.09 -25.76
N HIS A 108 4.35 -3.93 -26.36
CA HIS A 108 3.98 -2.63 -25.80
C HIS A 108 2.46 -2.40 -25.74
N THR A 109 1.72 -3.03 -26.65
CA THR A 109 0.26 -2.89 -26.72
C THR A 109 -0.46 -3.78 -25.72
N ALA A 110 0.12 -4.93 -25.38
CA ALA A 110 -0.52 -5.86 -24.44
C ALA A 110 -0.36 -5.46 -22.96
N LEU A 111 0.76 -4.82 -22.59
CA LEU A 111 1.01 -4.40 -21.20
C LEU A 111 0.34 -3.07 -20.84
N HIS A 112 0.08 -2.18 -21.80
CA HIS A 112 -0.62 -0.91 -21.56
C HIS A 112 -2.14 -1.03 -21.58
N GLY A 113 -2.67 -2.09 -22.18
CA GLY A 113 -4.11 -2.36 -22.23
C GLY A 113 -4.61 -3.39 -21.22
N TYR A 114 -3.72 -4.10 -20.55
CA TYR A 114 -4.05 -5.22 -19.67
C TYR A 114 -3.61 -4.99 -18.23
N PHE A 115 -3.87 -3.79 -17.71
CA PHE A 115 -4.14 -3.65 -16.30
C PHE A 115 -5.67 -3.68 -16.14
N PRO A 116 -6.29 -4.84 -15.93
CA PRO A 116 -7.58 -4.82 -15.28
C PRO A 116 -7.29 -4.13 -13.96
N ARG A 117 -7.80 -2.91 -13.77
CA ARG A 117 -7.97 -2.37 -12.43
C ARG A 117 -8.58 -3.52 -11.64
N CYS A 118 -7.83 -4.09 -10.73
CA CYS A 118 -8.43 -4.92 -9.70
C CYS A 118 -9.36 -3.98 -8.95
N SER A 119 -10.58 -3.84 -9.45
CA SER A 119 -11.69 -3.19 -8.78
C SER A 119 -11.89 -4.01 -7.51
N GLY A 120 -11.19 -3.60 -6.46
CA GLY A 120 -11.47 -4.09 -5.14
C GLY A 120 -12.88 -3.61 -4.76
N PRO A 121 -13.56 -4.28 -3.80
CA PRO A 121 -14.90 -3.93 -3.37
C PRO A 121 -15.02 -2.57 -2.66
N TYR A 122 -14.09 -1.66 -2.92
CA TYR A 122 -14.04 -0.32 -2.29
C TYR A 122 -14.43 0.83 -3.23
N ASP A 123 -14.86 0.54 -4.49
CA ASP A 123 -15.49 1.51 -5.37
C ASP A 123 -17.01 1.31 -5.35
N GLN A 124 -17.62 1.66 -4.24
CA GLN A 124 -19.05 2.00 -4.22
C GLN A 124 -19.18 3.43 -3.67
N PRO A 125 -19.96 4.30 -4.36
CA PRO A 125 -20.20 5.68 -3.95
C PRO A 125 -20.94 5.78 -2.61
#